data_55d9a7f72979328bb4db0a195a97df97
#
_entry.id   55d9a7f72979328bb4db0a195a97df97
#
_cell.length_a   1.000
_cell.length_b   1.000
_cell.length_c   1.000
_cell.angle_alpha   90.00
_cell.angle_beta   90.00
_cell.angle_gamma   90.00
#
_symmetry.space_group_name_H-M   'P 1'
#
loop_
_entity.id
_entity.type
_entity.pdbx_description
1 polymer ?
#
loop_
_entity_poly.entity_id
_entity_poly.type
_entity_poly.pdbx_seq_one_letter_code
_entity_poly.pdbx_strand_id
1 'polypeptide(L)'
;MQESTGYDVFVQEFGDEMMFEVDVFWIKAANLDPVSLIKGLSGRISQLHLKDIKKGINLPIYGGLPKDAFKELGNGMIPMEPIIEAAKAAGVAHCHVEQDQSPDPIASIKESMVYLKGL
;
A
#
# COMPACT_ATOMS: atom_id res chain seq x y z
N MET A 1 5.82 27.46 9.55
CA MET A 1 4.95 27.20 8.39
C MET A 1 5.34 25.82 7.83
N GLN A 2 4.44 24.87 7.84
CA GLN A 2 4.70 23.55 7.26
C GLN A 2 4.57 23.70 5.73
N GLU A 3 5.62 23.35 4.99
CA GLU A 3 5.56 23.38 3.53
C GLU A 3 4.57 22.32 3.05
N SER A 4 3.67 22.74 2.17
CA SER A 4 2.71 21.85 1.52
C SER A 4 3.44 20.94 0.54
N THR A 5 3.22 19.65 0.62
CA THR A 5 3.78 18.70 -0.34
C THR A 5 2.94 18.65 -1.61
N GLY A 6 3.50 18.10 -2.70
CA GLY A 6 2.72 17.85 -3.92
C GLY A 6 1.52 16.94 -3.68
N TYR A 7 1.62 16.00 -2.75
CA TYR A 7 0.50 15.16 -2.31
C TYR A 7 -0.62 15.98 -1.66
N ASP A 8 -0.28 16.92 -0.76
CA ASP A 8 -1.30 17.76 -0.10
C ASP A 8 -2.06 18.62 -1.10
N VAL A 9 -1.34 19.23 -2.05
CA VAL A 9 -1.96 20.01 -3.13
C VAL A 9 -2.87 19.13 -3.99
N PHE A 10 -2.41 17.95 -4.37
CA PHE A 10 -3.18 17.00 -5.18
C PHE A 10 -4.48 16.58 -4.49
N VAL A 11 -4.41 16.21 -3.21
CA VAL A 11 -5.59 15.83 -2.43
C VAL A 11 -6.59 16.99 -2.28
N GLN A 12 -6.08 18.20 -2.09
CA GLN A 12 -6.90 19.40 -1.96
C GLN A 12 -7.61 19.80 -3.26
N GLU A 13 -6.86 19.82 -4.36
CA GLU A 13 -7.38 20.31 -5.65
C GLU A 13 -8.43 19.39 -6.27
N PHE A 14 -8.30 18.07 -6.10
CA PHE A 14 -9.29 17.13 -6.63
C PHE A 14 -10.56 17.01 -5.78
N GLY A 15 -10.53 17.45 -4.52
CA GLY A 15 -11.72 17.47 -3.65
C GLY A 15 -12.47 16.13 -3.63
N ASP A 16 -13.79 16.20 -3.69
CA ASP A 16 -14.67 15.02 -3.66
C ASP A 16 -15.00 14.44 -5.03
N GLU A 17 -14.51 15.06 -6.09
CA GLU A 17 -14.82 14.67 -7.47
C GLU A 17 -14.03 13.44 -7.93
N MET A 18 -12.93 13.12 -7.25
CA MET A 18 -12.01 12.08 -7.64
C MET A 18 -11.76 11.11 -6.50
N MET A 19 -11.88 9.82 -6.80
CA MET A 19 -11.51 8.75 -5.88
C MET A 19 -10.06 8.33 -6.14
N PHE A 20 -9.39 7.87 -5.09
CA PHE A 20 -8.00 7.42 -5.17
C PHE A 20 -7.92 5.88 -5.25
N GLU A 21 -6.99 5.41 -6.04
CA GLU A 21 -6.41 4.08 -5.95
C GLU A 21 -5.10 4.20 -5.20
N VAL A 22 -4.98 3.49 -4.08
CA VAL A 22 -3.86 3.63 -3.15
C VAL A 22 -3.06 2.34 -3.09
N ASP A 23 -1.73 2.45 -3.17
CA ASP A 23 -0.80 1.33 -3.08
C ASP A 23 0.03 1.42 -1.81
N VAL A 24 -0.13 0.46 -0.91
CA VAL A 24 0.51 0.49 0.42
C VAL A 24 2.02 0.32 0.35
N PHE A 25 2.53 -0.35 -0.69
CA PHE A 25 3.96 -0.51 -0.91
C PHE A 25 4.62 0.85 -1.14
N TRP A 26 4.07 1.67 -2.03
CA TRP A 26 4.65 2.97 -2.37
C TRP A 26 4.50 3.98 -1.25
N ILE A 27 3.44 3.91 -0.44
CA ILE A 27 3.34 4.70 0.79
C ILE A 27 4.49 4.35 1.74
N LYS A 28 4.72 3.06 1.96
CA LYS A 28 5.80 2.59 2.82
C LYS A 28 7.17 2.93 2.24
N ALA A 29 7.34 2.79 0.91
CA ALA A 29 8.56 3.18 0.20
C ALA A 29 8.92 4.66 0.40
N ALA A 30 7.93 5.53 0.53
CA ALA A 30 8.10 6.94 0.89
C ALA A 30 8.37 7.16 2.40
N ASN A 31 8.49 6.10 3.18
CA ASN A 31 8.64 6.13 4.64
C ASN A 31 7.44 6.77 5.37
N LEU A 32 6.25 6.64 4.79
CA LEU A 32 4.99 7.07 5.39
C LEU A 32 4.25 5.88 6.00
N ASP A 33 3.28 6.18 6.88
CA ASP A 33 2.44 5.16 7.49
C ASP A 33 1.17 4.93 6.65
N PRO A 34 0.99 3.72 6.07
CA PRO A 34 -0.19 3.41 5.26
C PRO A 34 -1.52 3.55 6.03
N VAL A 35 -1.56 3.16 7.30
CA VAL A 35 -2.78 3.25 8.11
C VAL A 35 -3.22 4.71 8.29
N SER A 36 -2.28 5.59 8.62
CA SER A 36 -2.56 7.01 8.78
C SER A 36 -3.03 7.66 7.49
N LEU A 37 -2.41 7.31 6.35
CA LEU A 37 -2.80 7.84 5.05
C LEU A 37 -4.21 7.36 4.65
N ILE A 38 -4.52 6.09 4.83
CA ILE A 38 -5.85 5.54 4.54
C ILE A 38 -6.92 6.23 5.39
N LYS A 39 -6.66 6.44 6.69
CA LYS A 39 -7.58 7.17 7.57
C LYS A 39 -7.80 8.61 7.11
N GLY A 40 -6.74 9.28 6.69
CA GLY A 40 -6.81 10.66 6.17
C GLY A 40 -7.61 10.80 4.87
N LEU A 41 -7.69 9.73 4.07
CA LEU A 41 -8.45 9.66 2.83
C LEU A 41 -9.78 8.92 2.97
N SER A 42 -10.32 8.76 4.17
CA SER A 42 -11.57 8.04 4.43
C SER A 42 -12.70 8.58 3.54
N GLY A 43 -13.41 7.66 2.87
CA GLY A 43 -14.47 8.00 1.92
C GLY A 43 -13.98 8.39 0.52
N ARG A 44 -12.67 8.48 0.30
CA ARG A 44 -12.06 8.91 -0.98
C ARG A 44 -11.18 7.85 -1.64
N ILE A 45 -11.18 6.62 -1.15
CA ILE A 45 -10.42 5.50 -1.71
C ILE A 45 -11.39 4.50 -2.33
N SER A 46 -11.29 4.28 -3.64
CA SER A 46 -12.11 3.28 -4.34
C SER A 46 -11.51 1.89 -4.24
N GLN A 47 -10.20 1.79 -4.31
CA GLN A 47 -9.49 0.52 -4.28
C GLN A 47 -8.08 0.68 -3.71
N LEU A 48 -7.56 -0.43 -3.20
CA LEU A 48 -6.28 -0.51 -2.53
C LEU A 48 -5.44 -1.64 -3.13
N HIS A 49 -4.18 -1.36 -3.46
CA HIS A 49 -3.21 -2.40 -3.76
C HIS A 49 -2.51 -2.85 -2.48
N LEU A 50 -2.61 -4.13 -2.20
CA LEU A 50 -1.86 -4.81 -1.14
C LEU A 50 -0.59 -5.40 -1.76
N LYS A 51 0.54 -4.85 -1.34
CA LYS A 51 1.86 -5.20 -1.85
C LYS A 51 2.86 -5.10 -0.71
N ASP A 52 3.76 -6.06 -0.58
CA ASP A 52 4.71 -6.11 0.54
C ASP A 52 6.14 -5.85 0.11
N ILE A 53 6.92 -5.30 1.03
CA ILE A 53 8.32 -4.88 0.85
C ILE A 53 9.24 -5.80 1.68
N LYS A 54 10.32 -6.25 1.07
CA LYS A 54 11.38 -7.01 1.73
C LYS A 54 11.88 -6.29 2.99
N LYS A 55 12.05 -7.04 4.06
CA LYS A 55 12.65 -6.55 5.31
C LYS A 55 14.09 -6.10 5.09
N GLY A 56 14.49 -5.04 5.79
CA GLY A 56 15.86 -4.53 5.77
C GLY A 56 16.19 -3.56 4.63
N ILE A 57 15.22 -3.20 3.79
CA ILE A 57 15.40 -2.13 2.81
C ILE A 57 15.36 -0.77 3.53
N ASN A 58 16.32 0.10 3.21
CA ASN A 58 16.35 1.45 3.77
C ASN A 58 15.26 2.33 3.16
N LEU A 59 14.53 3.03 4.02
CA LEU A 59 13.47 3.95 3.65
C LEU A 59 13.86 5.40 3.98
N PRO A 60 13.42 6.40 3.23
CA PRO A 60 12.63 6.29 1.99
C PRO A 60 13.47 5.81 0.79
N ILE A 61 12.79 5.28 -0.22
CA ILE A 61 13.42 4.81 -1.46
C ILE A 61 13.44 5.95 -2.47
N TYR A 62 14.64 6.37 -2.87
CA TYR A 62 14.83 7.45 -3.84
C TYR A 62 15.34 6.97 -5.21
N GLY A 63 15.61 5.70 -5.36
CA GLY A 63 16.19 5.14 -6.57
C GLY A 63 15.51 3.85 -7.02
N GLY A 64 16.21 3.11 -7.86
CA GLY A 64 15.71 1.81 -8.31
C GLY A 64 15.62 0.79 -7.17
N LEU A 65 14.61 -0.05 -7.24
CA LEU A 65 14.43 -1.16 -6.31
C LEU A 65 15.19 -2.39 -6.79
N PRO A 66 15.82 -3.17 -5.89
CA PRO A 66 16.29 -4.49 -6.25
C PRO A 66 15.11 -5.38 -6.67
N LYS A 67 15.35 -6.29 -7.60
CA LYS A 67 14.30 -7.18 -8.14
C LYS A 67 13.60 -8.02 -7.07
N ASP A 68 14.29 -8.33 -5.98
CA ASP A 68 13.78 -9.09 -4.85
C ASP A 68 13.14 -8.23 -3.74
N ALA A 69 12.93 -6.94 -3.99
CA ALA A 69 12.29 -6.02 -3.05
C ALA A 69 10.79 -6.33 -2.85
N PHE A 70 10.13 -6.84 -3.87
CA PHE A 70 8.73 -7.23 -3.81
C PHE A 70 8.60 -8.59 -3.14
N LYS A 71 7.68 -8.69 -2.18
CA LYS A 71 7.45 -9.92 -1.42
C LYS A 71 5.97 -10.29 -1.39
N GLU A 72 5.73 -11.57 -1.21
CA GLU A 72 4.42 -12.10 -0.88
C GLU A 72 3.92 -11.45 0.41
N LEU A 73 2.62 -11.21 0.50
CA LEU A 73 2.02 -10.63 1.69
C LEU A 73 2.33 -11.48 2.93
N GLY A 74 2.78 -10.82 3.98
CA GLY A 74 3.20 -11.46 5.21
C GLY A 74 4.69 -11.81 5.28
N ASN A 75 5.40 -11.81 4.15
CA ASN A 75 6.84 -12.09 4.09
C ASN A 75 7.72 -10.82 4.09
N GLY A 76 7.11 -9.66 4.07
CA GLY A 76 7.78 -8.38 4.10
C GLY A 76 7.65 -7.64 5.42
N MET A 77 7.85 -6.32 5.36
CA MET A 77 7.84 -5.45 6.53
C MET A 77 6.51 -4.74 6.76
N ILE A 78 5.54 -4.85 5.84
CA ILE A 78 4.28 -4.12 5.94
C ILE A 78 3.24 -4.97 6.68
N PRO A 79 2.73 -4.52 7.85
CA PRO A 79 1.69 -5.26 8.57
C PRO A 79 0.34 -5.08 7.87
N MET A 80 -0.17 -6.14 7.24
CA MET A 80 -1.40 -6.07 6.42
C MET A 80 -2.68 -6.01 7.24
N GLU A 81 -2.74 -6.66 8.39
CA GLU A 81 -3.97 -6.70 9.21
C GLU A 81 -4.50 -5.30 9.58
N PRO A 82 -3.69 -4.40 10.19
CA PRO A 82 -4.17 -3.06 10.52
C PRO A 82 -4.50 -2.22 9.27
N ILE A 83 -3.86 -2.48 8.14
CA ILE A 83 -4.16 -1.83 6.86
C ILE A 83 -5.53 -2.25 6.36
N ILE A 84 -5.85 -3.54 6.39
CA ILE A 84 -7.14 -4.08 5.97
C ILE A 84 -8.26 -3.56 6.86
N GLU A 85 -8.04 -3.48 8.17
CA GLU A 85 -9.01 -2.89 9.09
C GLU A 85 -9.25 -1.40 8.83
N ALA A 86 -8.18 -0.64 8.61
CA ALA A 86 -8.28 0.77 8.24
C ALA A 86 -9.02 0.95 6.90
N ALA A 87 -8.76 0.09 5.92
CA ALA A 87 -9.44 0.11 4.63
C ALA A 87 -10.94 -0.14 4.77
N LYS A 88 -11.34 -1.13 5.57
CA LYS A 88 -12.76 -1.40 5.87
C LYS A 88 -13.43 -0.19 6.51
N ALA A 89 -12.79 0.41 7.52
CA ALA A 89 -13.32 1.59 8.21
C ALA A 89 -13.40 2.82 7.30
N ALA A 90 -12.50 2.93 6.33
CA ALA A 90 -12.47 4.02 5.33
C ALA A 90 -13.45 3.81 4.16
N GLY A 91 -14.16 2.68 4.11
CA GLY A 91 -15.14 2.37 3.05
C GLY A 91 -14.53 1.86 1.75
N VAL A 92 -13.31 1.33 1.78
CA VAL A 92 -12.65 0.75 0.59
C VAL A 92 -13.38 -0.51 0.17
N ALA A 93 -13.88 -0.53 -1.08
CA ALA A 93 -14.69 -1.64 -1.59
C ALA A 93 -13.84 -2.82 -2.07
N HIS A 94 -12.66 -2.56 -2.63
CA HIS A 94 -11.84 -3.58 -3.27
C HIS A 94 -10.37 -3.44 -2.86
N CYS A 95 -9.76 -4.58 -2.52
CA CYS A 95 -8.33 -4.72 -2.33
C CYS A 95 -7.77 -5.71 -3.36
N HIS A 96 -6.68 -5.35 -4.00
CA HIS A 96 -5.99 -6.17 -5.00
C HIS A 96 -4.62 -6.57 -4.50
N VAL A 97 -4.33 -7.86 -4.54
CA VAL A 97 -2.97 -8.36 -4.29
C VAL A 97 -2.14 -8.11 -5.54
N GLU A 98 -1.03 -7.41 -5.37
CA GLU A 98 -0.11 -7.12 -6.48
C GLU A 98 1.34 -7.40 -6.07
N GLN A 99 2.12 -7.93 -7.00
CA GLN A 99 3.55 -8.14 -6.87
C GLN A 99 4.21 -7.94 -8.23
N ASP A 100 4.99 -6.86 -8.39
CA ASP A 100 5.53 -6.45 -9.70
C ASP A 100 6.58 -7.42 -10.24
N GLN A 101 7.31 -8.08 -9.34
CA GLN A 101 8.34 -9.04 -9.72
C GLN A 101 8.31 -10.26 -8.82
N SER A 102 8.28 -11.43 -9.43
CA SER A 102 8.37 -12.72 -8.78
C SER A 102 9.02 -13.73 -9.70
N PRO A 103 9.87 -14.64 -9.18
CA PRO A 103 10.40 -15.77 -9.95
C PRO A 103 9.30 -16.79 -10.31
N ASP A 104 8.22 -16.87 -9.53
CA ASP A 104 7.05 -17.69 -9.80
C ASP A 104 5.78 -16.94 -9.38
N PRO A 105 5.18 -16.14 -10.29
CA PRO A 105 4.03 -15.29 -9.96
C PRO A 105 2.81 -16.06 -9.44
N ILE A 106 2.56 -17.25 -9.96
CA ILE A 106 1.41 -18.05 -9.54
C ILE A 106 1.59 -18.57 -8.11
N ALA A 107 2.78 -19.05 -7.78
CA ALA A 107 3.10 -19.47 -6.41
C ALA A 107 3.01 -18.29 -5.44
N SER A 108 3.56 -17.12 -5.81
CA SER A 108 3.52 -15.91 -4.99
C SER A 108 2.09 -15.43 -4.69
N ILE A 109 1.21 -15.42 -5.67
CA ILE A 109 -0.20 -15.04 -5.46
C ILE A 109 -0.91 -16.04 -4.56
N LYS A 110 -0.69 -17.33 -4.76
CA LYS A 110 -1.27 -18.37 -3.87
C LYS A 110 -0.82 -18.19 -2.42
N GLU A 111 0.46 -17.94 -2.19
CA GLU A 111 1.03 -17.70 -0.86
C GLU A 111 0.41 -16.46 -0.21
N SER A 112 0.34 -15.35 -0.94
CA SER A 112 -0.31 -14.12 -0.47
C SER A 112 -1.78 -14.33 -0.11
N MET A 113 -2.53 -15.10 -0.90
CA MET A 113 -3.92 -15.41 -0.63
C MET A 113 -4.10 -16.32 0.59
N VAL A 114 -3.20 -17.28 0.80
CA VAL A 114 -3.20 -18.11 2.03
C VAL A 114 -2.99 -17.24 3.27
N TYR A 115 -2.03 -16.32 3.21
CA TYR A 115 -1.80 -15.36 4.29
C TYR A 115 -3.04 -14.53 4.61
N LEU A 116 -3.68 -13.93 3.60
CA LEU A 116 -4.88 -13.11 3.79
C LEU A 116 -6.07 -13.90 4.38
N LYS A 117 -6.25 -15.14 3.98
CA LYS A 117 -7.30 -16.01 4.52
C LYS A 117 -7.08 -16.40 5.98
N GLY A 118 -5.86 -16.28 6.48
CA GLY A 118 -5.50 -16.54 7.87
C GLY A 118 -5.68 -15.34 8.81
N LEU A 119 -5.93 -14.18 8.25
CA LEU A 119 -6.24 -12.99 9.04
C LEU A 119 -7.71 -13.00 9.47
#